data_f176dab575b6977195822b688d07dc8e
#
_entry.id   f176dab575b6977195822b688d07dc8e
#
_cell.length_a   1.000
_cell.length_b   1.000
_cell.length_c   1.000
_cell.angle_alpha   90.00
_cell.angle_beta   90.00
_cell.angle_gamma   90.00
#
_symmetry.space_group_name_H-M   'P 1'
#
loop_
_entity.id
_entity.type
_entity.pdbx_description
1 polymer ?
#
loop_
_entity_poly.entity_id
_entity_poly.type
_entity_poly.pdbx_seq_one_letter_code
_entity_poly.pdbx_strand_id
1 'polypeptide(L)'
;MKFYIIENSKIPKYLSWFINIWAITLYPFIICKGELDQRTKTHEIIHLYQQRELLLIGFYLLYVWYWLVGVWKLGSFHAAYRNIPFEKEAYANDQDPTYPVRRRAFSWRKYQ
;
A
#
# COMPACT_ATOMS: atom_id res chain seq x y z
N MET A 1 -9.05 -6.86 13.55
CA MET A 1 -7.61 -6.83 13.23
C MET A 1 -6.92 -5.79 14.09
N LYS A 2 -5.87 -6.18 14.77
CA LYS A 2 -5.05 -5.24 15.56
C LYS A 2 -3.91 -4.72 14.70
N PHE A 3 -3.72 -3.42 14.70
CA PHE A 3 -2.61 -2.80 13.99
C PHE A 3 -2.13 -1.57 14.76
N TYR A 4 -0.94 -1.10 14.43
CA TYR A 4 -0.29 0.00 15.14
C TYR A 4 0.13 1.07 14.14
N ILE A 5 -0.05 2.35 14.50
CA ILE A 5 0.31 3.50 13.67
C ILE A 5 1.52 4.18 14.30
N ILE A 6 2.57 4.37 13.50
CA ILE A 6 3.79 5.09 13.90
C ILE A 6 3.86 6.36 13.07
N GLU A 7 3.58 7.49 13.68
CA GLU A 7 3.59 8.79 13.01
C GLU A 7 4.95 9.47 13.16
N ASN A 8 5.23 10.44 12.29
CA ASN A 8 6.45 11.26 12.33
C ASN A 8 7.73 10.42 12.28
N SER A 9 7.73 9.33 11.54
CA SER A 9 8.87 8.44 11.39
C SER A 9 9.80 8.92 10.28
N LYS A 10 11.11 8.63 10.43
CA LYS A 10 12.11 8.88 9.41
C LYS A 10 12.21 7.74 8.39
N ILE A 11 11.59 6.60 8.65
CA ILE A 11 11.69 5.41 7.78
C ILE A 11 11.19 5.69 6.36
N PRO A 12 10.01 6.31 6.15
CA PRO A 12 9.57 6.61 4.79
C PRO A 12 10.51 7.53 4.04
N LYS A 13 11.18 8.46 4.73
CA LYS A 13 12.17 9.35 4.12
C LYS A 13 13.32 8.57 3.50
N TYR A 14 13.86 7.57 4.19
CA TYR A 14 14.93 6.75 3.68
C TYR A 14 14.49 5.86 2.51
N LEU A 15 13.26 5.33 2.59
CA LEU A 15 12.70 4.48 1.54
C LEU A 15 12.28 5.26 0.31
N SER A 16 12.14 6.58 0.41
CA SER A 16 11.74 7.46 -0.70
C SER A 16 12.84 7.66 -1.76
N TRP A 17 13.96 6.99 -1.62
CA TRP A 17 15.06 7.13 -2.57
C TRP A 17 14.64 6.76 -4.00
N PHE A 18 13.80 5.74 -4.16
CA PHE A 18 13.33 5.27 -5.46
C PHE A 18 11.98 5.85 -5.85
N ILE A 19 11.07 5.97 -4.89
CA ILE A 19 9.74 6.54 -5.07
C ILE A 19 9.41 7.40 -3.86
N ASN A 20 8.57 8.43 -4.10
CA ASN A 20 8.19 9.33 -3.03
C ASN A 20 7.14 8.65 -2.14
N ILE A 21 7.52 8.34 -0.92
CA ILE A 21 6.69 7.61 0.04
C ILE A 21 6.36 8.52 1.23
N TRP A 22 5.05 8.74 1.46
CA TRP A 22 4.56 9.44 2.66
C TRP A 22 4.36 8.46 3.81
N ALA A 23 3.80 7.30 3.52
CA ALA A 23 3.52 6.27 4.49
C ALA A 23 3.83 4.90 3.89
N ILE A 24 4.13 3.94 4.75
CA ILE A 24 4.36 2.56 4.34
C ILE A 24 3.68 1.63 5.34
N THR A 25 3.11 0.54 4.83
CA THR A 25 2.48 -0.49 5.64
C THR A 25 3.35 -1.73 5.68
N LEU A 26 3.78 -2.09 6.88
CA LEU A 26 4.51 -3.34 7.16
C LEU A 26 3.73 -4.02 8.29
N TYR A 27 2.82 -4.92 7.94
CA TYR A 27 1.91 -5.52 8.90
C TYR A 27 2.64 -5.99 10.17
N PRO A 28 2.17 -5.68 11.35
CA PRO A 28 0.92 -4.96 11.67
C PRO A 28 1.08 -3.45 11.83
N PHE A 29 2.09 -2.84 11.22
CA PHE A 29 2.43 -1.43 11.42
C PHE A 29 2.10 -0.59 10.21
N ILE A 30 1.59 0.63 10.46
CA ILE A 30 1.52 1.72 9.49
C ILE A 30 2.51 2.79 9.94
N ILE A 31 3.49 3.11 9.10
CA ILE A 31 4.57 4.04 9.43
C ILE A 31 4.50 5.22 8.47
N CYS A 32 4.42 6.45 8.99
CA CYS A 32 4.28 7.63 8.15
C CYS A 32 5.22 8.76 8.58
N LYS A 33 5.49 9.68 7.63
CA LYS A 33 6.40 10.81 7.83
C LYS A 33 5.89 11.83 8.84
N GLY A 34 4.60 12.05 8.86
CA GLY A 34 3.96 13.05 9.70
C GLY A 34 2.74 12.49 10.37
N GLU A 35 1.74 13.34 10.56
CA GLU A 35 0.46 12.90 11.11
C GLU A 35 -0.36 12.22 10.02
N LEU A 36 -1.09 11.17 10.40
CA LEU A 36 -1.86 10.35 9.48
C LEU A 36 -3.25 10.94 9.30
N ASP A 37 -3.58 11.40 8.09
CA ASP A 37 -4.93 11.85 7.79
C ASP A 37 -5.87 10.67 7.52
N GLN A 38 -7.18 10.94 7.42
CA GLN A 38 -8.18 9.90 7.29
C GLN A 38 -8.04 9.12 5.97
N ARG A 39 -7.74 9.81 4.87
CA ARG A 39 -7.59 9.18 3.57
C ARG A 39 -6.37 8.27 3.53
N THR A 40 -5.23 8.77 3.99
CA THR A 40 -4.00 7.98 4.05
C THR A 40 -4.16 6.80 5.00
N LYS A 41 -4.83 7.00 6.13
CA LYS A 41 -5.12 5.93 7.07
C LYS A 41 -5.93 4.81 6.41
N THR A 42 -7.00 5.18 5.69
CA THR A 42 -7.84 4.21 4.98
C THR A 42 -7.02 3.46 3.92
N HIS A 43 -6.21 4.18 3.15
CA HIS A 43 -5.32 3.62 2.15
C HIS A 43 -4.42 2.54 2.74
N GLU A 44 -3.75 2.85 3.84
CA GLU A 44 -2.81 1.93 4.48
C GLU A 44 -3.52 0.76 5.17
N ILE A 45 -4.73 0.96 5.70
CA ILE A 45 -5.52 -0.13 6.25
C ILE A 45 -5.89 -1.14 5.15
N ILE A 46 -6.20 -0.66 3.95
CA ILE A 46 -6.45 -1.55 2.81
C ILE A 46 -5.22 -2.44 2.56
N HIS A 47 -4.02 -1.87 2.60
CA HIS A 47 -2.79 -2.65 2.45
C HIS A 47 -2.60 -3.67 3.58
N LEU A 48 -3.01 -3.35 4.81
CA LEU A 48 -2.95 -4.32 5.91
C LEU A 48 -3.79 -5.56 5.61
N TYR A 49 -4.99 -5.37 5.06
CA TYR A 49 -5.84 -6.50 4.68
C TYR A 49 -5.22 -7.30 3.53
N GLN A 50 -4.64 -6.62 2.54
CA GLN A 50 -3.97 -7.27 1.43
C GLN A 50 -2.77 -8.12 1.93
N GLN A 51 -1.99 -7.58 2.85
CA GLN A 51 -0.85 -8.28 3.43
C GLN A 51 -1.28 -9.51 4.21
N ARG A 52 -2.35 -9.39 4.99
CA ARG A 52 -2.88 -10.53 5.75
C ARG A 52 -3.35 -11.66 4.83
N GLU A 53 -4.13 -11.32 3.80
CA GLU A 53 -4.70 -12.36 2.92
C GLU A 53 -3.65 -13.07 2.08
N LEU A 54 -2.49 -12.44 1.85
CA LEU A 54 -1.38 -13.04 1.12
C LEU A 54 -0.26 -13.52 2.05
N LEU A 55 -0.53 -13.67 3.34
CA LEU A 55 0.39 -14.18 4.35
C LEU A 55 1.71 -13.39 4.40
N LEU A 56 1.65 -12.09 4.23
CA LEU A 56 2.75 -11.12 4.25
C LEU A 56 3.77 -11.36 3.14
N ILE A 57 4.46 -12.49 3.14
CA ILE A 57 5.51 -12.79 2.16
C ILE A 57 4.96 -12.80 0.74
N GLY A 58 3.78 -13.40 0.54
CA GLY A 58 3.12 -13.41 -0.77
C GLY A 58 2.83 -12.01 -1.27
N PHE A 59 2.38 -11.11 -0.38
CA PHE A 59 2.14 -9.71 -0.73
C PHE A 59 3.43 -9.04 -1.22
N TYR A 60 4.52 -9.16 -0.46
CA TYR A 60 5.77 -8.51 -0.82
C TYR A 60 6.34 -9.03 -2.13
N LEU A 61 6.30 -10.34 -2.35
CA LEU A 61 6.79 -10.93 -3.60
C LEU A 61 5.99 -10.45 -4.80
N LEU A 62 4.67 -10.44 -4.71
CA LEU A 62 3.80 -9.95 -5.79
C LEU A 62 3.94 -8.45 -5.99
N TYR A 63 4.08 -7.69 -4.90
CA TYR A 63 4.25 -6.23 -4.98
C TYR A 63 5.50 -5.88 -5.78
N VAL A 64 6.63 -6.49 -5.44
CA VAL A 64 7.88 -6.25 -6.16
C VAL A 64 7.78 -6.73 -7.60
N TRP A 65 7.17 -7.89 -7.85
CA TRP A 65 6.99 -8.42 -9.19
C TRP A 65 6.18 -7.46 -10.08
N TYR A 66 5.02 -7.01 -9.60
CA TYR A 66 4.20 -6.06 -10.36
C TYR A 66 4.94 -4.75 -10.59
N TRP A 67 5.71 -4.28 -9.60
CA TRP A 67 6.49 -3.06 -9.74
C TRP A 67 7.56 -3.20 -10.81
N LEU A 68 8.32 -4.30 -10.79
CA LEU A 68 9.38 -4.54 -11.79
C LEU A 68 8.80 -4.63 -13.19
N VAL A 69 7.69 -5.34 -13.37
CA VAL A 69 7.01 -5.44 -14.66
C VAL A 69 6.55 -4.04 -15.11
N GLY A 70 6.01 -3.26 -14.18
CA GLY A 70 5.57 -1.89 -14.46
C GLY A 70 6.72 -0.98 -14.88
N VAL A 71 7.87 -1.07 -14.20
CA VAL A 71 9.05 -0.29 -14.57
C VAL A 71 9.50 -0.64 -15.99
N TRP A 72 9.52 -1.92 -16.32
CA TRP A 72 9.89 -2.38 -17.66
C TRP A 72 8.93 -1.88 -18.72
N LYS A 73 7.61 -1.91 -18.45
CA LYS A 73 6.58 -1.49 -19.41
C LYS A 73 6.45 0.02 -19.54
N LEU A 74 6.54 0.75 -18.42
CA LEU A 74 6.19 2.17 -18.33
C LEU A 74 7.40 3.08 -18.28
N GLY A 75 8.60 2.54 -18.00
CA GLY A 75 9.84 3.31 -17.96
C GLY A 75 9.92 4.33 -16.83
N SER A 76 9.10 4.18 -15.76
CA SER A 76 9.06 5.13 -14.65
C SER A 76 8.79 4.36 -13.36
N PHE A 77 9.59 4.65 -12.33
CA PHE A 77 9.40 4.06 -10.99
C PHE A 77 8.06 4.46 -10.39
N HIS A 78 7.70 5.74 -10.52
CA HIS A 78 6.46 6.24 -9.95
C HIS A 78 5.23 5.71 -10.70
N ALA A 79 5.26 5.70 -12.04
CA ALA A 79 4.16 5.17 -12.83
C ALA A 79 3.97 3.67 -12.56
N ALA A 80 5.06 2.92 -12.40
CA ALA A 80 5.00 1.50 -12.05
C ALA A 80 4.34 1.30 -10.69
N TYR A 81 4.70 2.11 -9.70
CA TYR A 81 4.10 2.08 -8.36
C TYR A 81 2.59 2.29 -8.43
N ARG A 82 2.16 3.34 -9.14
CA ARG A 82 0.73 3.66 -9.27
C ARG A 82 -0.05 2.57 -10.00
N ASN A 83 0.62 1.76 -10.79
CA ASN A 83 -0.01 0.72 -11.61
C ASN A 83 -0.04 -0.65 -10.93
N ILE A 84 0.55 -0.80 -9.75
CA ILE A 84 0.48 -2.04 -8.97
C ILE A 84 -0.98 -2.29 -8.57
N PRO A 85 -1.53 -3.51 -8.78
CA PRO A 85 -2.94 -3.76 -8.44
C PRO A 85 -3.30 -3.45 -6.99
N PHE A 86 -2.38 -3.70 -6.05
CA PHE A 86 -2.60 -3.38 -4.64
C PHE A 86 -2.79 -1.88 -4.44
N GLU A 87 -1.97 -1.07 -5.14
CA GLU A 87 -2.08 0.39 -5.06
C GLU A 87 -3.33 0.89 -5.78
N LYS A 88 -3.67 0.30 -6.92
CA LYS A 88 -4.90 0.67 -7.63
C LYS A 88 -6.14 0.46 -6.78
N GLU A 89 -6.24 -0.67 -6.09
CA GLU A 89 -7.36 -0.91 -5.17
C GLU A 89 -7.38 0.15 -4.07
N ALA A 90 -6.24 0.42 -3.45
CA ALA A 90 -6.16 1.36 -2.35
C ALA A 90 -6.52 2.78 -2.79
N TYR A 91 -5.95 3.26 -3.90
CA TYR A 91 -6.25 4.61 -4.40
C TYR A 91 -7.70 4.77 -4.86
N ALA A 92 -8.30 3.71 -5.39
CA ALA A 92 -9.70 3.75 -5.82
C ALA A 92 -10.68 3.85 -4.65
N ASN A 93 -10.28 3.42 -3.45
CA ASN A 93 -11.20 3.25 -2.32
C ASN A 93 -10.77 3.98 -1.04
N ASP A 94 -9.69 4.74 -1.06
CA ASP A 94 -9.15 5.37 0.16
C ASP A 94 -9.96 6.56 0.66
N GLN A 95 -10.94 7.02 -0.13
CA GLN A 95 -11.84 8.09 0.30
C GLN A 95 -13.05 7.57 1.11
N ASP A 96 -13.23 6.27 1.18
CA ASP A 96 -14.33 5.63 1.91
C ASP A 96 -13.79 4.92 3.15
N PRO A 97 -13.93 5.52 4.36
CA PRO A 97 -13.40 4.92 5.59
C PRO A 97 -14.02 3.56 5.92
N THR A 98 -15.18 3.24 5.35
CA THR A 98 -15.87 1.97 5.61
C THR A 98 -15.43 0.85 4.67
N TYR A 99 -14.72 1.19 3.59
CA TYR A 99 -14.32 0.21 2.59
C TYR A 99 -13.49 -0.95 3.17
N PRO A 100 -12.48 -0.71 4.02
CA PRO A 100 -11.64 -1.81 4.50
C PRO A 100 -12.41 -2.91 5.21
N VAL A 101 -13.44 -2.56 5.98
CA VAL A 101 -14.20 -3.57 6.74
C VAL A 101 -15.23 -4.30 5.89
N ARG A 102 -15.66 -3.72 4.76
CA ARG A 102 -16.68 -4.33 3.88
C ARG A 102 -16.08 -4.91 2.60
N ARG A 103 -14.78 -4.73 2.35
CA ARG A 103 -14.15 -5.27 1.13
C ARG A 103 -14.12 -6.80 1.18
N ARG A 104 -14.20 -7.42 0.00
CA ARG A 104 -14.03 -8.86 -0.12
C ARG A 104 -12.55 -9.21 -0.17
N ALA A 105 -12.18 -10.37 0.36
CA ALA A 105 -10.83 -10.88 0.27
C ALA A 105 -10.40 -10.96 -1.21
N PHE A 106 -9.14 -10.64 -1.45
CA PHE A 106 -8.54 -10.67 -2.78
C PHE A 106 -9.18 -9.72 -3.79
N SER A 107 -9.81 -8.64 -3.32
CA SER A 107 -10.43 -7.63 -4.18
C SER A 107 -9.42 -6.93 -5.09
N TRP A 108 -8.14 -6.90 -4.74
CA TRP A 108 -7.09 -6.34 -5.57
C TRP A 108 -7.01 -7.00 -6.96
N ARG A 109 -7.48 -8.23 -7.09
CA ARG A 109 -7.46 -8.96 -8.36
C ARG A 109 -8.29 -8.29 -9.45
N LYS A 110 -9.27 -7.48 -9.09
CA LYS A 110 -10.06 -6.70 -10.05
C LYS A 110 -9.24 -5.63 -10.77
N TYR A 111 -8.09 -5.28 -10.21
CA TYR A 111 -7.28 -4.16 -10.67
C TYR A 111 -6.02 -4.60 -11.43
N GLN A 112 -5.92 -5.87 -11.73
CA GLN A 112 -4.80 -6.39 -12.52
C GLN A 112 -4.78 -5.85 -13.96
#